data_694f7195b474f29aea53b9ae357efea8
#
_entry.id   694f7195b474f29aea53b9ae357efea8
#
_cell.length_a   1.000
_cell.length_b   1.000
_cell.length_c   1.000
_cell.angle_alpha   90.00
_cell.angle_beta   90.00
_cell.angle_gamma   90.00
#
_symmetry.space_group_name_H-M   'P 1'
#
loop_
_entity.id
_entity.type
_entity.pdbx_description
1 polymer ?
#
loop_
_entity_poly.entity_id
_entity_poly.type
_entity_poly.pdbx_seq_one_letter_code
_entity_poly.pdbx_strand_id
1 'polypeptide(L)'
;MSPPPISSVSLYPADFETSFPAVSPNSPPFPSLTPLSHVTNRISLIPLSADHIPDLWKHVGGAERYMLYKYMPSGPFGTIEDFTAYLAWLINHPESGFVNWAIILPSGEAVGIISLLNIVPSQRRIEVGHVLFSKKLQRTTEATEACFVLMEYCFKLGYERVEWKCNAENMGVRGLR
;
A
#
# COMPACT_ATOMS: atom_id res chain seq x y z
N MET A 1 -11.47 -41.82 -20.31
CA MET A 1 -11.71 -42.15 -18.90
C MET A 1 -11.73 -40.85 -18.12
N SER A 2 -12.88 -40.42 -17.63
CA SER A 2 -12.99 -39.26 -16.75
C SER A 2 -12.47 -39.62 -15.37
N PRO A 3 -11.77 -38.71 -14.66
CA PRO A 3 -11.32 -38.98 -13.31
C PRO A 3 -12.53 -39.18 -12.38
N PRO A 4 -12.41 -40.03 -11.35
CA PRO A 4 -13.50 -40.27 -10.42
C PRO A 4 -13.86 -38.99 -9.66
N PRO A 5 -15.12 -38.80 -9.27
CA PRO A 5 -15.52 -37.63 -8.48
C PRO A 5 -14.76 -37.64 -7.16
N ILE A 6 -14.14 -36.50 -6.83
CA ILE A 6 -13.53 -36.27 -5.53
C ILE A 6 -14.69 -36.33 -4.51
N SER A 7 -14.75 -37.38 -3.70
CA SER A 7 -15.68 -37.42 -2.59
C SER A 7 -15.37 -36.24 -1.68
N SER A 8 -16.36 -35.41 -1.45
CA SER A 8 -16.30 -34.30 -0.51
C SER A 8 -16.21 -34.85 0.91
N VAL A 9 -15.02 -35.29 1.30
CA VAL A 9 -14.75 -35.49 2.72
C VAL A 9 -14.65 -34.09 3.32
N SER A 10 -15.65 -33.71 4.11
CA SER A 10 -15.58 -32.51 4.91
C SER A 10 -14.34 -32.60 5.79
N LEU A 11 -13.39 -31.68 5.61
CA LEU A 11 -12.18 -31.59 6.43
C LEU A 11 -12.48 -31.08 7.85
N TYR A 12 -13.73 -30.73 8.12
CA TYR A 12 -14.18 -30.19 9.39
C TYR A 12 -15.16 -31.13 10.10
N PRO A 13 -15.14 -31.18 11.44
CA PRO A 13 -16.16 -31.88 12.22
C PRO A 13 -17.57 -31.43 11.85
N ALA A 14 -18.56 -32.34 11.97
CA ALA A 14 -19.95 -32.05 11.56
C ALA A 14 -20.61 -30.90 12.37
N ASP A 15 -20.03 -30.52 13.48
CA ASP A 15 -20.42 -29.43 14.38
C ASP A 15 -19.60 -28.15 14.17
N PHE A 16 -18.73 -28.14 13.16
CA PHE A 16 -18.00 -26.92 12.80
C PHE A 16 -18.94 -25.95 12.06
N GLU A 17 -19.52 -25.01 12.81
CA GLU A 17 -20.29 -23.93 12.22
C GLU A 17 -19.37 -23.06 11.33
N THR A 18 -19.56 -23.16 10.03
CA THR A 18 -18.96 -22.27 9.02
C THR A 18 -19.69 -20.92 8.95
N SER A 19 -20.36 -20.50 10.00
CA SER A 19 -20.90 -19.15 10.07
C SER A 19 -19.75 -18.16 10.18
N PHE A 20 -19.27 -17.68 9.05
CA PHE A 20 -18.51 -16.45 9.08
C PHE A 20 -19.36 -15.41 9.80
N PRO A 21 -18.83 -14.71 10.81
CA PRO A 21 -19.59 -13.70 11.51
C PRO A 21 -20.19 -12.75 10.46
N ALA A 22 -21.48 -12.50 10.54
CA ALA A 22 -22.16 -11.54 9.70
C ALA A 22 -21.32 -10.26 9.70
N VAL A 23 -21.18 -9.62 8.53
CA VAL A 23 -20.49 -8.32 8.43
C VAL A 23 -21.02 -7.47 9.55
N SER A 24 -20.16 -7.14 10.53
CA SER A 24 -20.58 -6.32 11.65
C SER A 24 -21.21 -5.04 11.09
N PRO A 25 -22.39 -4.62 11.57
CA PRO A 25 -22.99 -3.36 11.16
C PRO A 25 -22.04 -2.16 11.40
N ASN A 26 -20.98 -2.37 12.18
CA ASN A 26 -19.92 -1.43 12.48
C ASN A 26 -18.61 -1.72 11.71
N SER A 27 -18.67 -2.37 10.55
CA SER A 27 -17.48 -2.53 9.70
C SER A 27 -16.91 -1.16 9.34
N PRO A 28 -15.57 -0.97 9.39
CA PRO A 28 -14.96 0.29 8.99
C PRO A 28 -15.31 0.60 7.53
N PRO A 29 -15.44 1.88 7.16
CA PRO A 29 -15.63 2.27 5.77
C PRO A 29 -14.39 1.94 4.94
N PHE A 30 -14.59 1.81 3.63
CA PHE A 30 -13.45 1.76 2.70
C PHE A 30 -12.68 3.09 2.77
N PRO A 31 -11.34 3.08 2.78
CA PRO A 31 -10.55 4.32 2.87
C PRO A 31 -10.85 5.28 1.73
N SER A 32 -11.00 6.55 2.04
CA SER A 32 -11.17 7.61 1.08
C SER A 32 -9.83 8.29 0.76
N LEU A 33 -9.66 8.73 -0.49
CA LEU A 33 -8.49 9.50 -0.93
C LEU A 33 -8.62 10.96 -0.44
N THR A 34 -8.12 11.20 0.77
CA THR A 34 -8.02 12.54 1.36
C THR A 34 -6.58 12.86 1.71
N PRO A 35 -6.17 14.14 1.73
CA PRO A 35 -4.88 14.53 2.27
C PRO A 35 -4.76 14.17 3.75
N LEU A 36 -3.60 13.60 4.13
CA LEU A 36 -3.29 13.22 5.49
C LEU A 36 -1.97 13.87 5.93
N SER A 37 -1.91 14.31 7.18
CA SER A 37 -0.69 14.87 7.78
C SER A 37 -0.69 14.67 9.29
N HIS A 38 0.48 14.82 9.90
CA HIS A 38 0.65 14.82 11.35
C HIS A 38 0.98 16.24 11.84
N VAL A 39 0.84 16.46 13.14
CA VAL A 39 1.11 17.77 13.79
C VAL A 39 2.56 18.24 13.61
N THR A 40 3.49 17.34 13.37
CA THR A 40 4.91 17.66 13.11
C THR A 40 5.13 18.23 11.71
N ASN A 41 4.19 18.04 10.79
CA ASN A 41 4.21 18.52 9.40
C ASN A 41 5.53 18.25 8.65
N ARG A 42 6.21 17.13 8.94
CA ARG A 42 7.45 16.73 8.23
C ARG A 42 7.14 16.22 6.84
N ILE A 43 5.94 15.66 6.65
CA ILE A 43 5.38 15.21 5.37
C ILE A 43 3.88 15.48 5.31
N SER A 44 3.37 15.45 4.09
CA SER A 44 1.95 15.27 3.82
C SER A 44 1.76 14.08 2.89
N LEU A 45 0.71 13.30 3.09
CA LEU A 45 0.26 12.28 2.16
C LEU A 45 -0.86 12.89 1.32
N ILE A 46 -0.58 13.14 0.06
CA ILE A 46 -1.54 13.74 -0.88
C ILE A 46 -2.02 12.64 -1.83
N PRO A 47 -3.33 12.51 -2.11
CA PRO A 47 -3.83 11.57 -3.09
C PRO A 47 -2.99 11.58 -4.35
N LEU A 48 -2.53 10.40 -4.80
CA LEU A 48 -1.66 10.31 -5.97
C LEU A 48 -2.37 10.86 -7.21
N SER A 49 -1.71 11.77 -7.92
CA SER A 49 -2.21 12.40 -9.15
C SER A 49 -1.12 12.52 -10.21
N ALA A 50 -1.51 12.87 -11.42
CA ALA A 50 -0.58 13.11 -12.52
C ALA A 50 0.40 14.25 -12.25
N ASP A 51 0.03 15.23 -11.42
CA ASP A 51 0.88 16.38 -11.09
C ASP A 51 2.15 15.97 -10.33
N HIS A 52 2.14 14.79 -9.69
CA HIS A 52 3.31 14.27 -8.98
C HIS A 52 4.33 13.57 -9.88
N ILE A 53 3.98 13.29 -11.15
CA ILE A 53 4.83 12.51 -12.07
C ILE A 53 6.23 13.13 -12.23
N PRO A 54 6.40 14.43 -12.49
CA PRO A 54 7.73 15.01 -12.70
C PRO A 54 8.67 14.80 -11.50
N ASP A 55 8.17 15.05 -10.29
CA ASP A 55 8.95 14.89 -9.07
C ASP A 55 9.24 13.42 -8.78
N LEU A 56 8.22 12.56 -8.89
CA LEU A 56 8.40 11.12 -8.67
C LEU A 56 9.38 10.53 -9.70
N TRP A 57 9.30 10.94 -10.97
CA TRP A 57 10.29 10.51 -11.98
C TRP A 57 11.71 10.89 -11.57
N LYS A 58 11.92 12.12 -11.15
CA LYS A 58 13.21 12.62 -10.67
C LYS A 58 13.77 11.79 -9.52
N HIS A 59 12.92 11.29 -8.60
CA HIS A 59 13.36 10.65 -7.37
C HIS A 59 13.31 9.12 -7.38
N VAL A 60 12.40 8.54 -8.11
CA VAL A 60 12.20 7.08 -8.15
C VAL A 60 12.16 6.50 -9.57
N GLY A 61 12.06 7.31 -10.63
CA GLY A 61 12.15 6.87 -12.02
C GLY A 61 13.58 6.60 -12.50
N GLY A 62 13.70 6.04 -13.71
CA GLY A 62 14.98 5.76 -14.34
C GLY A 62 15.57 4.39 -14.01
N ALA A 63 16.20 3.76 -15.01
CA ALA A 63 16.76 2.42 -14.88
C ALA A 63 17.88 2.32 -13.83
N GLU A 64 18.58 3.42 -13.57
CA GLU A 64 19.65 3.51 -12.58
C GLU A 64 19.16 3.34 -11.14
N ARG A 65 17.84 3.44 -10.93
CA ARG A 65 17.19 3.25 -9.61
C ARG A 65 16.65 1.84 -9.40
N TYR A 66 17.12 0.86 -10.18
CA TYR A 66 16.67 -0.54 -10.12
C TYR A 66 16.65 -1.12 -8.70
N MET A 67 17.54 -0.68 -7.81
CA MET A 67 17.58 -1.15 -6.42
C MET A 67 16.34 -0.76 -5.61
N LEU A 68 15.63 0.32 -5.96
CA LEU A 68 14.37 0.70 -5.31
C LEU A 68 13.26 -0.31 -5.62
N TYR A 69 13.37 -0.96 -6.78
CA TYR A 69 12.37 -1.90 -7.31
C TYR A 69 12.71 -3.37 -7.06
N LYS A 70 13.86 -3.66 -6.45
CA LYS A 70 14.34 -5.04 -6.26
C LYS A 70 13.29 -5.99 -5.69
N TYR A 71 12.42 -5.50 -4.81
CA TYR A 71 11.38 -6.27 -4.13
C TYR A 71 9.97 -5.78 -4.47
N MET A 72 9.84 -4.95 -5.50
CA MET A 72 8.56 -4.46 -5.99
C MET A 72 8.05 -5.35 -7.12
N PRO A 73 6.71 -5.49 -7.27
CA PRO A 73 6.14 -6.28 -8.36
C PRO A 73 6.26 -5.60 -9.73
N SER A 74 6.58 -4.30 -9.78
CA SER A 74 6.66 -3.48 -10.99
C SER A 74 7.91 -2.61 -10.98
N GLY A 75 8.40 -2.23 -12.15
CA GLY A 75 9.63 -1.45 -12.33
C GLY A 75 10.90 -2.33 -12.37
N PRO A 76 12.11 -1.73 -12.49
CA PRO A 76 12.29 -0.29 -12.73
C PRO A 76 11.74 0.14 -14.10
N PHE A 77 11.44 1.42 -14.24
CA PHE A 77 10.96 2.02 -15.48
C PHE A 77 12.12 2.75 -16.17
N GLY A 78 12.39 2.39 -17.44
CA GLY A 78 13.50 2.96 -18.20
C GLY A 78 13.17 4.32 -18.80
N THR A 79 11.88 4.60 -19.06
CA THR A 79 11.42 5.84 -19.69
C THR A 79 10.36 6.51 -18.83
N ILE A 80 10.20 7.82 -19.00
CA ILE A 80 9.16 8.58 -18.28
C ILE A 80 7.77 8.18 -18.79
N GLU A 81 7.65 7.76 -20.04
CA GLU A 81 6.42 7.31 -20.65
C GLU A 81 5.90 6.03 -19.97
N ASP A 82 6.77 5.04 -19.77
CA ASP A 82 6.42 3.80 -19.05
C ASP A 82 6.04 4.07 -17.60
N PHE A 83 6.80 4.96 -16.94
CA PHE A 83 6.50 5.38 -15.58
C PHE A 83 5.16 6.10 -15.47
N THR A 84 4.88 6.99 -16.42
CA THR A 84 3.60 7.71 -16.51
C THR A 84 2.44 6.75 -16.73
N ALA A 85 2.58 5.78 -17.64
CA ALA A 85 1.56 4.75 -17.87
C ALA A 85 1.29 3.93 -16.60
N TYR A 86 2.34 3.55 -15.88
CA TYR A 86 2.22 2.85 -14.61
C TYR A 86 1.48 3.69 -13.54
N LEU A 87 1.84 4.96 -13.35
CA LEU A 87 1.14 5.83 -12.39
C LEU A 87 -0.29 6.11 -12.82
N ALA A 88 -0.54 6.28 -14.12
CA ALA A 88 -1.90 6.43 -14.64
C ALA A 88 -2.75 5.19 -14.33
N TRP A 89 -2.17 4.00 -14.40
CA TRP A 89 -2.86 2.78 -13.98
C TRP A 89 -3.19 2.80 -12.49
N LEU A 90 -2.24 3.15 -11.61
CA LEU A 90 -2.48 3.26 -10.16
C LEU A 90 -3.57 4.29 -9.80
N ILE A 91 -3.67 5.38 -10.56
CA ILE A 91 -4.63 6.47 -10.32
C ILE A 91 -6.03 6.08 -10.81
N ASN A 92 -6.13 5.43 -11.99
CA ASN A 92 -7.39 5.26 -12.69
C ASN A 92 -8.06 3.90 -12.49
N HIS A 93 -7.46 2.99 -11.71
CA HIS A 93 -7.99 1.65 -11.48
C HIS A 93 -8.29 1.42 -9.98
N PRO A 94 -9.30 2.12 -9.41
CA PRO A 94 -9.70 1.94 -8.02
C PRO A 94 -10.17 0.51 -7.72
N GLU A 95 -10.69 -0.21 -8.75
CA GLU A 95 -11.05 -1.63 -8.68
C GLU A 95 -9.84 -2.55 -8.40
N SER A 96 -8.62 -2.08 -8.60
CA SER A 96 -7.40 -2.81 -8.21
C SER A 96 -7.29 -3.03 -6.70
N GLY A 97 -8.11 -2.31 -5.91
CA GLY A 97 -8.08 -2.35 -4.46
C GLY A 97 -6.92 -1.58 -3.84
N PHE A 98 -6.22 -0.77 -4.63
CA PHE A 98 -5.19 0.14 -4.14
C PHE A 98 -5.77 1.52 -3.85
N VAL A 99 -5.35 2.11 -2.72
CA VAL A 99 -5.59 3.51 -2.39
C VAL A 99 -4.23 4.16 -2.21
N ASN A 100 -3.86 5.09 -3.10
CA ASN A 100 -2.49 5.53 -3.28
C ASN A 100 -2.27 6.98 -2.90
N TRP A 101 -1.19 7.28 -2.16
CA TRP A 101 -0.74 8.61 -1.83
C TRP A 101 0.68 8.86 -2.30
N ALA A 102 0.93 10.08 -2.77
CA ALA A 102 2.27 10.64 -2.90
C ALA A 102 2.73 11.17 -1.53
N ILE A 103 3.99 10.97 -1.21
CA ILE A 103 4.63 11.51 -0.01
C ILE A 103 5.28 12.83 -0.37
N ILE A 104 4.77 13.91 0.20
CA ILE A 104 5.17 15.28 -0.12
C ILE A 104 5.99 15.85 1.05
N LEU A 105 7.17 16.37 0.76
CA LEU A 105 7.98 17.11 1.73
C LEU A 105 7.43 18.53 1.94
N PRO A 106 7.83 19.25 3.01
CA PRO A 106 7.45 20.65 3.23
C PRO A 106 7.87 21.60 2.10
N SER A 107 8.83 21.19 1.26
CA SER A 107 9.20 21.90 0.03
C SER A 107 8.16 21.84 -1.09
N GLY A 108 7.11 21.00 -0.94
CA GLY A 108 6.14 20.69 -1.98
C GLY A 108 6.56 19.54 -2.90
N GLU A 109 7.75 18.98 -2.75
CA GLU A 109 8.32 17.98 -3.65
C GLU A 109 7.80 16.57 -3.32
N ALA A 110 7.30 15.84 -4.32
CA ALA A 110 6.86 14.45 -4.19
C ALA A 110 8.08 13.50 -4.24
N VAL A 111 8.33 12.76 -3.15
CA VAL A 111 9.56 11.98 -2.97
C VAL A 111 9.33 10.48 -2.78
N GLY A 112 8.09 10.02 -2.86
CA GLY A 112 7.76 8.60 -2.73
C GLY A 112 6.27 8.33 -2.85
N ILE A 113 5.92 7.05 -2.81
CA ILE A 113 4.54 6.56 -2.86
C ILE A 113 4.33 5.60 -1.68
N ILE A 114 3.15 5.64 -1.10
CA ILE A 114 2.69 4.69 -0.09
C ILE A 114 1.21 4.38 -0.32
N SER A 115 0.79 3.15 -0.10
CA SER A 115 -0.56 2.71 -0.45
C SER A 115 -1.20 1.86 0.63
N LEU A 116 -2.53 1.80 0.60
CA LEU A 116 -3.34 0.80 1.27
C LEU A 116 -3.84 -0.21 0.23
N LEU A 117 -3.81 -1.48 0.59
CA LEU A 117 -4.25 -2.60 -0.24
C LEU A 117 -4.81 -3.75 0.62
N ASN A 118 -5.29 -4.81 -0.02
CA ASN A 118 -5.89 -5.94 0.70
C ASN A 118 -6.90 -5.51 1.77
N ILE A 119 -7.74 -4.54 1.41
CA ILE A 119 -8.70 -3.88 2.28
C ILE A 119 -9.91 -4.80 2.44
N VAL A 120 -10.13 -5.31 3.65
CA VAL A 120 -11.24 -6.21 3.98
C VAL A 120 -12.00 -5.69 5.20
N PRO A 121 -12.96 -4.77 4.99
CA PRO A 121 -13.71 -4.15 6.08
C PRO A 121 -14.43 -5.16 6.99
N SER A 122 -14.97 -6.22 6.41
CA SER A 122 -15.66 -7.28 7.17
C SER A 122 -14.75 -8.02 8.17
N GLN A 123 -13.44 -8.04 7.92
CA GLN A 123 -12.43 -8.62 8.80
C GLN A 123 -11.66 -7.54 9.58
N ARG A 124 -12.04 -6.28 9.44
CA ARG A 124 -11.38 -5.12 10.05
C ARG A 124 -9.87 -5.09 9.81
N ARG A 125 -9.43 -5.62 8.68
CA ARG A 125 -8.02 -5.69 8.29
C ARG A 125 -7.74 -4.89 7.03
N ILE A 126 -6.53 -4.34 6.98
CA ILE A 126 -6.01 -3.53 5.89
C ILE A 126 -4.49 -3.68 5.85
N GLU A 127 -3.90 -3.56 4.68
CA GLU A 127 -2.45 -3.66 4.52
C GLU A 127 -1.87 -2.33 4.06
N VAL A 128 -0.82 -1.87 4.74
CA VAL A 128 0.07 -0.83 4.23
C VAL A 128 1.10 -1.52 3.35
N GLY A 129 1.20 -1.11 2.10
CA GLY A 129 2.13 -1.73 1.15
C GLY A 129 2.36 -0.86 -0.07
N HIS A 130 2.93 -1.46 -1.12
CA HIS A 130 3.34 -0.74 -2.32
C HIS A 130 4.15 0.53 -1.97
N VAL A 131 5.12 0.37 -1.04
CA VAL A 131 5.92 1.46 -0.49
C VAL A 131 7.13 1.68 -1.37
N LEU A 132 7.15 2.79 -2.09
CA LEU A 132 8.25 3.20 -2.94
C LEU A 132 8.88 4.47 -2.37
N PHE A 133 9.92 4.31 -1.56
CA PHE A 133 10.66 5.40 -0.94
C PHE A 133 11.90 5.73 -1.76
N SER A 134 12.03 6.97 -2.19
CA SER A 134 13.28 7.48 -2.78
C SER A 134 14.43 7.41 -1.79
N LYS A 135 15.66 7.51 -2.29
CA LYS A 135 16.85 7.63 -1.41
C LYS A 135 16.76 8.82 -0.45
N LYS A 136 15.98 9.86 -0.81
CA LYS A 136 15.76 11.05 0.00
C LYS A 136 14.91 10.75 1.26
N LEU A 137 14.01 9.75 1.16
CA LEU A 137 13.17 9.30 2.27
C LEU A 137 13.78 8.17 3.09
N GLN A 138 14.58 7.29 2.47
CA GLN A 138 15.05 6.10 3.15
C GLN A 138 15.86 6.44 4.41
N ARG A 139 15.55 5.77 5.53
CA ARG A 139 16.21 5.93 6.83
C ARG A 139 16.06 7.33 7.44
N THR A 140 14.94 7.99 7.19
CA THR A 140 14.63 9.31 7.72
C THR A 140 13.43 9.27 8.66
N THR A 141 13.27 10.33 9.46
CA THR A 141 12.07 10.54 10.29
C THR A 141 10.83 10.77 9.45
N GLU A 142 10.98 11.38 8.28
CA GLU A 142 9.95 11.62 7.28
C GLU A 142 9.32 10.29 6.78
N ALA A 143 10.16 9.30 6.50
CA ALA A 143 9.68 7.96 6.12
C ALA A 143 8.89 7.28 7.24
N THR A 144 9.36 7.41 8.49
CA THR A 144 8.67 6.88 9.66
C THR A 144 7.33 7.59 9.87
N GLU A 145 7.31 8.92 9.72
CA GLU A 145 6.08 9.71 9.84
C GLU A 145 5.06 9.34 8.76
N ALA A 146 5.49 9.10 7.52
CA ALA A 146 4.59 8.66 6.45
C ALA A 146 3.89 7.33 6.79
N CYS A 147 4.63 6.36 7.30
CA CYS A 147 4.04 5.10 7.76
C CYS A 147 3.10 5.31 8.95
N PHE A 148 3.52 6.13 9.93
CA PHE A 148 2.72 6.42 11.12
C PHE A 148 1.38 7.06 10.77
N VAL A 149 1.40 8.12 9.95
CA VAL A 149 0.19 8.84 9.52
C VAL A 149 -0.80 7.90 8.83
N LEU A 150 -0.31 7.01 7.96
CA LEU A 150 -1.18 6.08 7.26
C LEU A 150 -1.75 5.01 8.19
N MET A 151 -0.94 4.48 9.12
CA MET A 151 -1.43 3.53 10.13
C MET A 151 -2.44 4.18 11.08
N GLU A 152 -2.16 5.41 11.56
CA GLU A 152 -3.08 6.17 12.40
C GLU A 152 -4.43 6.38 11.70
N TYR A 153 -4.41 6.73 10.41
CA TYR A 153 -5.60 6.85 9.58
C TYR A 153 -6.41 5.55 9.55
N CYS A 154 -5.75 4.40 9.36
CA CYS A 154 -6.41 3.10 9.36
C CYS A 154 -7.12 2.81 10.70
N PHE A 155 -6.44 3.05 11.83
CA PHE A 155 -7.03 2.83 13.15
C PHE A 155 -8.17 3.80 13.44
N LYS A 156 -8.06 5.07 13.03
CA LYS A 156 -9.15 6.06 13.14
C LYS A 156 -10.39 5.68 12.32
N LEU A 157 -10.22 4.98 11.20
CA LEU A 157 -11.34 4.42 10.43
C LEU A 157 -12.00 3.22 11.11
N GLY A 158 -11.38 2.62 12.14
CA GLY A 158 -11.89 1.47 12.86
C GLY A 158 -11.34 0.12 12.39
N TYR A 159 -10.29 0.11 11.57
CA TYR A 159 -9.54 -1.12 11.30
C TYR A 159 -8.79 -1.54 12.57
N GLU A 160 -8.83 -2.83 12.89
CA GLU A 160 -8.21 -3.39 14.10
C GLU A 160 -6.89 -4.11 13.80
N ARG A 161 -6.68 -4.44 12.52
CA ARG A 161 -5.48 -5.11 12.05
C ARG A 161 -4.90 -4.39 10.84
N VAL A 162 -3.76 -3.74 11.06
CA VAL A 162 -2.95 -3.16 9.99
C VAL A 162 -1.79 -4.11 9.69
N GLU A 163 -1.75 -4.63 8.47
CA GLU A 163 -0.75 -5.59 8.01
C GLU A 163 0.37 -4.86 7.26
N TRP A 164 1.56 -5.47 7.31
CA TRP A 164 2.71 -5.10 6.49
C TRP A 164 3.38 -6.37 6.00
N LYS A 165 3.45 -6.55 4.69
CA LYS A 165 4.12 -7.69 4.09
C LYS A 165 5.35 -7.23 3.32
N CYS A 166 6.42 -8.02 3.41
CA CYS A 166 7.63 -7.78 2.63
C CYS A 166 8.30 -9.11 2.26
N ASN A 167 9.10 -9.06 1.21
CA ASN A 167 9.97 -10.19 0.88
C ASN A 167 10.93 -10.46 2.04
N ALA A 168 11.13 -11.74 2.40
CA ALA A 168 12.00 -12.14 3.51
C ALA A 168 13.47 -11.70 3.34
N GLU A 169 13.91 -11.48 2.09
CA GLU A 169 15.24 -10.99 1.78
C GLU A 169 15.37 -9.47 1.88
N ASN A 170 14.25 -8.75 2.05
CA ASN A 170 14.26 -7.29 2.18
C ASN A 170 14.69 -6.86 3.60
N MET A 171 16.01 -6.92 3.84
CA MET A 171 16.60 -6.58 5.13
C MET A 171 16.37 -5.11 5.54
N GLY A 172 16.18 -4.22 4.56
CA GLY A 172 15.92 -2.79 4.82
C GLY A 172 14.59 -2.55 5.55
N VAL A 173 13.57 -3.36 5.26
CA VAL A 173 12.24 -3.26 5.90
C VAL A 173 12.19 -4.05 7.20
N ARG A 174 12.93 -5.16 7.32
CA ARG A 174 12.95 -6.00 8.53
C ARG A 174 13.55 -5.31 9.75
N GLY A 175 14.29 -4.24 9.56
CA GLY A 175 14.88 -3.43 10.65
C GLY A 175 13.91 -2.42 11.28
N LEU A 176 12.71 -2.26 10.75
CA LEU A 176 11.64 -1.46 11.34
C LEU A 176 10.93 -2.29 12.42
N ARG A 177 11.57 -2.44 13.59
CA ARG A 177 10.99 -3.03 14.79
C ARG A 177 10.74 -1.95 15.82
#